data_5c339fbeaea75d96328538a8fca609cf
#
_entry.id   5c339fbeaea75d96328538a8fca609cf
#
_cell.length_a   1.000
_cell.length_b   1.000
_cell.length_c   1.000
_cell.angle_alpha   90.00
_cell.angle_beta   90.00
_cell.angle_gamma   90.00
#
_symmetry.space_group_name_H-M   'P 1'
#
loop_
_entity.id
_entity.type
_entity.pdbx_description
1 polymer ?
#
loop_
_entity_poly.entity_id
_entity_poly.type
_entity_poly.pdbx_seq_one_letter_code
_entity_poly.pdbx_strand_id
1 'polypeptide(L)'
;MDFRSSFVDHSRVKRNEARIAAQAFGAAVRSTRVRLGITQETLAEQSQLARTYLSGVESGLRNPTVASVFRIASALHVRPSDLFLEAERTLYADNAEDDENP
;
A
#
# COMPACT_ATOMS: atom_id res chain seq x y z
N MET A 1 -1.75 24.81 12.11
CA MET A 1 -0.80 23.77 11.70
C MET A 1 0.04 24.26 10.54
N ASP A 2 1.33 24.22 10.69
CA ASP A 2 2.22 24.66 9.62
C ASP A 2 2.53 23.49 8.70
N PHE A 3 1.84 23.43 7.61
CA PHE A 3 2.00 22.39 6.63
C PHE A 3 3.40 22.34 6.03
N ARG A 4 4.05 23.49 5.97
CA ARG A 4 5.40 23.57 5.39
C ARG A 4 6.45 22.90 6.26
N SER A 5 6.30 22.99 7.57
CA SER A 5 7.30 22.37 8.45
C SER A 5 7.35 20.86 8.30
N SER A 6 6.27 20.24 7.82
CA SER A 6 6.26 18.81 7.59
C SER A 6 7.22 18.39 6.48
N PHE A 7 7.63 19.33 5.64
CA PHE A 7 8.48 19.03 4.50
C PHE A 7 9.89 19.59 4.61
N VAL A 8 10.24 20.13 5.75
CA VAL A 8 11.53 20.80 5.90
C VAL A 8 12.71 19.86 5.78
N ASP A 9 12.60 18.67 6.34
CA ASP A 9 13.67 17.69 6.31
C ASP A 9 13.37 16.67 5.20
N HIS A 10 13.66 17.03 3.98
CA HIS A 10 13.08 16.36 2.84
C HIS A 10 13.59 15.01 2.49
N SER A 11 14.89 14.82 2.32
CA SER A 11 15.34 13.60 1.66
C SER A 11 15.15 12.38 2.52
N ARG A 12 15.37 12.49 3.80
CA ARG A 12 15.25 11.38 4.73
C ARG A 12 13.80 11.04 5.04
N VAL A 13 12.99 12.06 5.30
CA VAL A 13 11.56 11.86 5.58
C VAL A 13 10.86 11.28 4.37
N LYS A 14 11.15 11.79 3.18
CA LYS A 14 10.53 11.30 1.96
C LYS A 14 10.84 9.82 1.71
N ARG A 15 12.05 9.39 1.96
CA ARG A 15 12.40 7.98 1.78
C ARG A 15 11.66 7.09 2.77
N ASN A 16 11.57 7.51 4.01
CA ASN A 16 10.85 6.77 5.02
C ASN A 16 9.36 6.72 4.71
N GLU A 17 8.80 7.84 4.31
CA GLU A 17 7.39 7.91 3.95
C GLU A 17 7.05 7.02 2.76
N ALA A 18 7.89 7.05 1.73
CA ALA A 18 7.66 6.23 0.55
C ALA A 18 7.72 4.74 0.89
N ARG A 19 8.69 4.36 1.72
CA ARG A 19 8.85 2.99 2.13
C ARG A 19 7.67 2.51 2.98
N ILE A 20 7.28 3.31 3.95
CA ILE A 20 6.17 2.99 4.83
C ILE A 20 4.87 2.91 4.04
N ALA A 21 4.66 3.86 3.14
CA ALA A 21 3.48 3.87 2.29
C ALA A 21 3.42 2.64 1.38
N ALA A 22 4.55 2.28 0.77
CA ALA A 22 4.60 1.11 -0.10
C ALA A 22 4.31 -0.17 0.67
N GLN A 23 4.85 -0.28 1.88
CA GLN A 23 4.61 -1.44 2.73
C GLN A 23 3.14 -1.54 3.14
N ALA A 24 2.55 -0.42 3.55
CA ALA A 24 1.15 -0.38 3.96
C ALA A 24 0.22 -0.71 2.79
N PHE A 25 0.50 -0.14 1.63
CA PHE A 25 -0.29 -0.41 0.44
C PHE A 25 -0.16 -1.88 0.01
N GLY A 26 1.06 -2.39 -0.02
CA GLY A 26 1.31 -3.78 -0.37
C GLY A 26 0.60 -4.76 0.56
N ALA A 27 0.62 -4.47 1.85
CA ALA A 27 -0.08 -5.27 2.85
C ALA A 27 -1.60 -5.25 2.61
N ALA A 28 -2.15 -4.10 2.22
CA ALA A 28 -3.57 -3.97 1.91
C ALA A 28 -3.95 -4.81 0.68
N VAL A 29 -3.10 -4.81 -0.34
CA VAL A 29 -3.33 -5.63 -1.53
C VAL A 29 -3.31 -7.11 -1.15
N ARG A 30 -2.30 -7.53 -0.42
CA ARG A 30 -2.18 -8.91 -0.01
C ARG A 30 -3.36 -9.36 0.86
N SER A 31 -3.71 -8.55 1.84
CA SER A 31 -4.81 -8.84 2.75
C SER A 31 -6.12 -9.02 1.97
N THR A 32 -6.40 -8.12 1.05
CA THR A 32 -7.60 -8.20 0.22
C THR A 32 -7.57 -9.45 -0.65
N ARG A 33 -6.43 -9.73 -1.27
CA ARG A 33 -6.27 -10.89 -2.14
C ARG A 33 -6.51 -12.19 -1.37
N VAL A 34 -5.88 -12.31 -0.21
CA VAL A 34 -6.00 -13.51 0.63
C VAL A 34 -7.44 -13.69 1.11
N ARG A 35 -8.08 -12.62 1.52
CA ARG A 35 -9.47 -12.65 1.96
C ARG A 35 -10.40 -13.14 0.87
N LEU A 36 -10.09 -12.79 -0.38
CA LEU A 36 -10.90 -13.22 -1.53
C LEU A 36 -10.51 -14.62 -2.03
N GLY A 37 -9.49 -15.23 -1.45
CA GLY A 37 -9.07 -16.58 -1.83
C GLY A 37 -8.35 -16.64 -3.18
N ILE A 38 -7.76 -15.54 -3.61
CA ILE A 38 -7.08 -15.45 -4.90
C ILE A 38 -5.58 -15.63 -4.71
N THR A 39 -4.96 -16.41 -5.59
CA THR A 39 -3.50 -16.55 -5.56
C THR A 39 -2.84 -15.32 -6.17
N GLN A 40 -1.57 -15.13 -5.83
CA GLN A 40 -0.79 -14.05 -6.40
C GLN A 40 -0.69 -14.18 -7.93
N GLU A 41 -0.57 -15.42 -8.41
CA GLU A 41 -0.54 -15.73 -9.83
C GLU A 41 -1.81 -15.29 -10.54
N THR A 42 -2.95 -15.61 -9.96
CA THR A 42 -4.25 -15.23 -10.53
C THR A 42 -4.40 -13.72 -10.55
N LEU A 43 -4.03 -13.06 -9.46
CA LEU A 43 -4.14 -11.60 -9.41
C LEU A 43 -3.23 -10.95 -10.46
N ALA A 44 -2.01 -11.45 -10.61
CA ALA A 44 -1.09 -10.93 -11.63
C ALA A 44 -1.68 -11.06 -13.02
N GLU A 45 -2.23 -12.24 -13.32
CA GLU A 45 -2.85 -12.49 -14.61
C GLU A 45 -4.03 -11.56 -14.87
N GLN A 46 -4.93 -11.44 -13.91
CA GLN A 46 -6.13 -10.63 -14.07
C GLN A 46 -5.82 -9.13 -14.10
N SER A 47 -4.78 -8.70 -13.43
CA SER A 47 -4.36 -7.30 -13.44
C SER A 47 -3.41 -6.98 -14.60
N GLN A 48 -3.01 -8.00 -15.36
CA GLN A 48 -2.05 -7.85 -16.47
C GLN A 48 -0.71 -7.28 -16.00
N LEU A 49 -0.28 -7.73 -14.84
CA LEU A 49 1.00 -7.35 -14.28
C LEU A 49 1.89 -8.58 -14.16
N ALA A 50 3.19 -8.39 -14.27
CA ALA A 50 4.12 -9.49 -14.05
C ALA A 50 4.01 -9.95 -12.59
N ARG A 51 4.07 -11.25 -12.37
CA ARG A 51 3.97 -11.80 -11.01
C ARG A 51 5.06 -11.28 -10.10
N THR A 52 6.29 -11.15 -10.64
CA THR A 52 7.40 -10.63 -9.84
C THR A 52 7.17 -9.18 -9.43
N TYR A 53 6.56 -8.39 -10.31
CA TYR A 53 6.20 -7.03 -9.98
C TYR A 53 5.14 -6.99 -8.89
N LEU A 54 4.09 -7.78 -9.03
CA LEU A 54 3.03 -7.85 -8.03
C LEU A 54 3.57 -8.33 -6.69
N SER A 55 4.45 -9.33 -6.70
CA SER A 55 5.10 -9.81 -5.49
C SER A 55 5.87 -8.68 -4.81
N GLY A 56 6.59 -7.88 -5.59
CA GLY A 56 7.30 -6.72 -5.08
C GLY A 56 6.37 -5.68 -4.48
N VAL A 57 5.21 -5.47 -5.10
CA VAL A 57 4.21 -4.54 -4.56
C VAL A 57 3.69 -5.05 -3.21
N GLU A 58 3.32 -6.31 -3.14
CA GLU A 58 2.78 -6.87 -1.89
C GLU A 58 3.80 -6.86 -0.75
N SER A 59 5.07 -7.02 -1.06
CA SER A 59 6.11 -7.00 -0.03
C SER A 59 6.61 -5.59 0.31
N GLY A 60 6.13 -4.58 -0.40
CA GLY A 60 6.54 -3.20 -0.16
C GLY A 60 7.88 -2.83 -0.79
N LEU A 61 8.43 -3.71 -1.63
CA LEU A 61 9.69 -3.45 -2.33
C LEU A 61 9.52 -2.63 -3.59
N ARG A 62 8.32 -2.57 -4.10
CA ARG A 62 8.00 -1.81 -5.31
C ARG A 62 6.93 -0.78 -5.02
N ASN A 63 7.13 0.40 -5.58
CA ASN A 63 6.15 1.48 -5.52
C ASN A 63 5.29 1.36 -6.77
N PRO A 64 4.02 0.97 -6.67
CA PRO A 64 3.23 0.79 -7.88
C PRO A 64 2.91 2.14 -8.52
N THR A 65 2.82 2.11 -9.85
CA THR A 65 2.32 3.26 -10.58
C THR A 65 0.83 3.42 -10.32
N VAL A 66 0.30 4.62 -10.58
CA VAL A 66 -1.14 4.85 -10.47
C VAL A 66 -1.91 3.87 -11.36
N ALA A 67 -1.43 3.65 -12.58
CA ALA A 67 -2.07 2.69 -13.48
C ALA A 67 -2.11 1.29 -12.88
N SER A 68 -1.00 0.86 -12.28
CA SER A 68 -0.95 -0.46 -11.63
C SER A 68 -1.92 -0.56 -10.47
N VAL A 69 -2.06 0.51 -9.68
CA VAL A 69 -3.04 0.54 -8.58
C VAL A 69 -4.45 0.31 -9.11
N PHE A 70 -4.82 0.99 -10.18
CA PHE A 70 -6.15 0.83 -10.77
C PHE A 70 -6.36 -0.58 -11.32
N ARG A 71 -5.34 -1.16 -11.95
CA ARG A 71 -5.42 -2.53 -12.47
C ARG A 71 -5.58 -3.55 -11.35
N ILE A 72 -4.82 -3.39 -10.28
CA ILE A 72 -4.90 -4.28 -9.12
C ILE A 72 -6.29 -4.18 -8.48
N ALA A 73 -6.76 -2.98 -8.24
CA ALA A 73 -8.08 -2.77 -7.64
C ALA A 73 -9.18 -3.38 -8.50
N SER A 74 -9.11 -3.16 -9.81
CA SER A 74 -10.08 -3.73 -10.74
C SER A 74 -10.10 -5.25 -10.68
N ALA A 75 -8.92 -5.87 -10.67
CA ALA A 75 -8.82 -7.32 -10.60
C ALA A 75 -9.34 -7.89 -9.28
N LEU A 76 -9.23 -7.11 -8.20
CA LEU A 76 -9.75 -7.49 -6.89
C LEU A 76 -11.23 -7.12 -6.71
N HIS A 77 -11.82 -6.45 -7.69
CA HIS A 77 -13.21 -5.98 -7.63
C HIS A 77 -13.45 -5.03 -6.44
N VAL A 78 -12.46 -4.20 -6.16
CA VAL A 78 -12.56 -3.15 -5.15
C VAL A 78 -12.19 -1.82 -5.79
N ARG A 79 -12.48 -0.73 -5.10
CA ARG A 79 -12.07 0.59 -5.57
C ARG A 79 -10.64 0.85 -5.13
N PRO A 80 -9.86 1.62 -5.91
CA PRO A 80 -8.53 2.02 -5.44
C PRO A 80 -8.59 2.67 -4.05
N SER A 81 -9.62 3.47 -3.78
CA SER A 81 -9.79 4.11 -2.48
C SER A 81 -9.94 3.09 -1.35
N ASP A 82 -10.52 1.93 -1.62
CA ASP A 82 -10.64 0.89 -0.60
C ASP A 82 -9.27 0.38 -0.16
N LEU A 83 -8.35 0.22 -1.10
CA LEU A 83 -7.00 -0.22 -0.80
C LEU A 83 -6.24 0.83 0.01
N PHE A 84 -6.37 2.09 -0.37
CA PHE A 84 -5.72 3.16 0.36
C PHE A 84 -6.31 3.33 1.76
N LEU A 85 -7.61 3.17 1.90
CA LEU A 85 -8.25 3.25 3.21
C LEU A 85 -7.72 2.17 4.15
N GLU A 86 -7.58 0.97 3.65
CA GLU A 86 -7.02 -0.11 4.45
C GLU A 86 -5.56 0.15 4.80
N ALA A 87 -4.79 0.67 3.87
CA ALA A 87 -3.41 1.06 4.13
C ALA A 87 -3.33 2.13 5.22
N GLU A 88 -4.21 3.13 5.14
CA GLU A 88 -4.27 4.18 6.15
C GLU A 88 -4.61 3.65 7.54
N ARG A 89 -5.53 2.71 7.60
CA ARG A 89 -5.90 2.10 8.88
C ARG A 89 -4.72 1.43 9.55
N THR A 90 -3.90 0.76 8.78
CA THR A 90 -2.69 0.12 9.30
C THR A 90 -1.73 1.16 9.87
N LEU A 91 -1.50 2.23 9.12
CA LEU A 91 -0.60 3.28 9.55
C LEU A 91 -1.10 4.00 10.81
N TYR A 92 -2.39 4.30 10.85
CA TYR A 92 -2.95 5.06 11.97
C TYR A 92 -3.14 4.19 13.20
N ALA A 93 -3.38 2.91 13.03
CA ALA A 93 -3.48 2.01 14.16
C ALA A 93 -2.15 1.94 14.91
N ASP A 94 -1.03 1.88 14.17
CA ASP A 94 0.29 1.87 14.79
C ASP A 94 0.55 3.16 15.55
N ASN A 95 0.18 4.29 14.95
CA ASN A 95 0.34 5.59 15.60
C ASN A 95 -0.52 5.72 16.84
N ALA A 96 -1.75 5.20 16.77
CA ALA A 96 -2.67 5.25 17.91
C ALA A 96 -2.14 4.43 19.09
N GLU A 97 -1.54 3.28 18.80
CA GLU A 97 -0.94 2.45 19.84
C GLU A 97 0.21 3.18 20.52
N ASP A 98 1.05 3.84 19.74
CA ASP A 98 2.16 4.60 20.28
C ASP A 98 1.67 5.75 21.15
N ASP A 99 0.62 6.42 20.74
CA ASP A 99 0.03 7.53 21.51
C ASP A 99 -0.60 7.09 22.81
N GLU A 100 -1.19 5.93 22.84
CA GLU A 100 -1.85 5.40 24.03
C GLU A 100 -0.86 4.86 25.05
N ASN A 101 0.35 4.64 24.66
CA ASN A 101 1.35 4.02 25.50
C ASN A 101 2.22 5.12 26.11
N PRO A 102 1.93 5.56 27.32
CA PRO A 102 2.67 6.65 27.97
C PRO A 102 4.10 6.30 28.31
#